data_48bf4b54f48431fa8f1d7dba88f4995a
#
_entry.id   48bf4b54f48431fa8f1d7dba88f4995a
#
_cell.length_a   1.000
_cell.length_b   1.000
_cell.length_c   1.000
_cell.angle_alpha   90.00
_cell.angle_beta   90.00
_cell.angle_gamma   90.00
#
_symmetry.space_group_name_H-M   'P 1'
#
loop_
_entity.id
_entity.type
_entity.pdbx_description
1 polymer ?
#
loop_
_entity_poly.entity_id
_entity_poly.type
_entity_poly.pdbx_seq_one_letter_code
_entity_poly.pdbx_strand_id
1 'polypeptide(L)'
;MLSDFVVVALPFEGMAKLLPGLPPAEDALELAAKIERHEHWPICSVHLWFDREITELEHAVLLDREIHWLYNQSRLQGRAGNYIELVVSATRAFAALSREEAIGQTMRELAEFFPRVMEAKLEKAALVKEVRATFGVPPGIDAARPGAVSPWPNLFLAGDWVQTGWPSTMESAARSGHLAAEAVCLANWVPRTFLDADLKPTGLMRFL
;
A
#
# COMPACT_ATOMS: atom_id res chain seq x y z
N MET A 1 21.64 -17.04 17.89
CA MET A 1 22.37 -15.79 17.56
C MET A 1 22.05 -14.81 18.69
N LEU A 2 23.03 -14.18 19.30
CA LEU A 2 22.84 -13.10 20.27
C LEU A 2 23.10 -11.79 19.55
N SER A 3 22.24 -10.78 19.76
CA SER A 3 22.39 -9.42 19.24
C SER A 3 22.01 -8.43 20.32
N ASP A 4 22.65 -7.27 20.33
CA ASP A 4 22.37 -6.21 21.30
C ASP A 4 21.05 -5.50 20.97
N PHE A 5 20.73 -5.35 19.67
CA PHE A 5 19.53 -4.68 19.16
C PHE A 5 18.82 -5.53 18.15
N VAL A 6 17.49 -5.39 18.08
CA VAL A 6 16.61 -6.08 17.13
C VAL A 6 15.71 -5.06 16.46
N VAL A 7 15.65 -5.09 15.13
CA VAL A 7 14.64 -4.35 14.35
C VAL A 7 13.61 -5.33 13.86
N VAL A 8 12.35 -5.14 14.24
CA VAL A 8 11.21 -5.94 13.81
C VAL A 8 10.59 -5.25 12.60
N ALA A 9 10.99 -5.68 11.40
CA ALA A 9 10.47 -5.19 10.13
C ALA A 9 9.38 -6.14 9.59
N LEU A 10 8.31 -6.26 10.35
CA LEU A 10 7.16 -7.13 10.04
C LEU A 10 5.91 -6.27 9.77
N PRO A 11 4.92 -6.79 9.01
CA PRO A 11 3.59 -6.21 8.97
C PRO A 11 2.96 -6.18 10.37
N PHE A 12 1.97 -5.32 10.59
CA PHE A 12 1.35 -5.15 11.90
C PHE A 12 0.82 -6.46 12.52
N GLU A 13 0.25 -7.36 11.71
CA GLU A 13 -0.20 -8.67 12.19
C GLU A 13 0.96 -9.61 12.58
N GLY A 14 2.13 -9.44 11.96
CA GLY A 14 3.33 -10.15 12.34
C GLY A 14 3.82 -9.71 13.73
N MET A 15 3.79 -8.41 13.98
CA MET A 15 4.09 -7.86 15.30
C MET A 15 3.04 -8.27 16.34
N ALA A 16 1.75 -8.26 16.01
CA ALA A 16 0.69 -8.74 16.89
C ALA A 16 0.91 -10.20 17.36
N LYS A 17 1.38 -11.06 16.46
CA LYS A 17 1.71 -12.46 16.79
C LYS A 17 2.96 -12.59 17.64
N LEU A 18 3.90 -11.67 17.53
CA LEU A 18 5.15 -11.69 18.29
C LEU A 18 4.96 -11.20 19.73
N LEU A 19 4.08 -10.22 19.94
CA LEU A 19 3.86 -9.55 21.24
C LEU A 19 3.69 -10.50 22.44
N PRO A 20 2.85 -11.57 22.37
CA PRO A 20 2.66 -12.46 23.52
C PRO A 20 3.92 -13.22 23.98
N GLY A 21 4.93 -13.33 23.10
CA GLY A 21 6.19 -13.99 23.39
C GLY A 21 7.29 -13.06 23.94
N LEU A 22 7.05 -11.75 23.98
CA LEU A 22 8.01 -10.78 24.48
C LEU A 22 7.95 -10.65 26.00
N PRO A 23 9.05 -10.27 26.66
CA PRO A 23 9.05 -9.99 28.10
C PRO A 23 8.04 -8.89 28.45
N PRO A 24 7.51 -8.87 29.69
CA PRO A 24 6.67 -7.76 30.14
C PRO A 24 7.38 -6.40 30.01
N ALA A 25 6.65 -5.39 29.54
CA ALA A 25 7.11 -4.00 29.47
C ALA A 25 5.94 -3.05 29.78
N GLU A 26 6.24 -1.88 30.36
CA GLU A 26 5.24 -0.94 30.89
C GLU A 26 4.21 -0.55 29.84
N ASP A 27 4.64 -0.16 28.64
CA ASP A 27 3.77 0.32 27.58
C ASP A 27 3.40 -0.76 26.53
N ALA A 28 3.64 -2.05 26.83
CA ALA A 28 3.35 -3.14 25.89
C ALA A 28 1.86 -3.25 25.55
N LEU A 29 0.97 -2.97 26.52
CA LEU A 29 -0.48 -2.98 26.31
C LEU A 29 -0.93 -1.82 25.42
N GLU A 30 -0.31 -0.65 25.53
CA GLU A 30 -0.59 0.48 24.63
C GLU A 30 -0.19 0.16 23.19
N LEU A 31 0.98 -0.45 23.00
CA LEU A 31 1.41 -0.90 21.67
C LEU A 31 0.44 -1.94 21.09
N ALA A 32 0.01 -2.91 21.90
CA ALA A 32 -0.97 -3.90 21.48
C ALA A 32 -2.28 -3.24 21.03
N ALA A 33 -2.82 -2.31 21.82
CA ALA A 33 -4.04 -1.57 21.49
C ALA A 33 -3.89 -0.73 20.21
N LYS A 34 -2.72 -0.15 19.96
CA LYS A 34 -2.41 0.55 18.71
C LYS A 34 -2.43 -0.41 17.51
N ILE A 35 -1.83 -1.57 17.64
CA ILE A 35 -1.77 -2.59 16.58
C ILE A 35 -3.16 -3.13 16.27
N GLU A 36 -3.99 -3.40 17.27
CA GLU A 36 -5.36 -3.91 17.11
C GLU A 36 -6.28 -2.97 16.32
N ARG A 37 -5.95 -1.69 16.21
CA ARG A 37 -6.70 -0.73 15.40
C ARG A 37 -6.45 -0.88 13.89
N HIS A 38 -5.39 -1.58 13.50
CA HIS A 38 -5.08 -1.81 12.10
C HIS A 38 -5.89 -2.99 11.56
N GLU A 39 -6.43 -2.82 10.38
CA GLU A 39 -7.12 -3.86 9.62
C GLU A 39 -6.61 -3.91 8.19
N HIS A 40 -6.68 -5.09 7.56
CA HIS A 40 -6.29 -5.22 6.16
C HIS A 40 -7.38 -4.68 5.23
N TRP A 41 -6.94 -3.97 4.20
CA TRP A 41 -7.77 -3.56 3.08
C TRP A 41 -7.25 -4.18 1.78
N PRO A 42 -8.18 -4.63 0.90
CA PRO A 42 -7.82 -5.31 -0.32
C PRO A 42 -7.39 -4.33 -1.41
N ILE A 43 -6.54 -4.83 -2.33
CA ILE A 43 -6.31 -4.23 -3.64
C ILE A 43 -6.56 -5.33 -4.68
N CYS A 44 -7.34 -5.01 -5.69
CA CYS A 44 -7.61 -5.91 -6.80
C CYS A 44 -7.04 -5.32 -8.09
N SER A 45 -6.45 -6.16 -8.92
CA SER A 45 -6.01 -5.80 -10.26
C SER A 45 -6.77 -6.63 -11.28
N VAL A 46 -7.39 -5.95 -12.25
CA VAL A 46 -8.03 -6.58 -13.41
C VAL A 46 -7.15 -6.36 -14.62
N HIS A 47 -6.75 -7.45 -15.25
CA HIS A 47 -5.86 -7.45 -16.39
C HIS A 47 -6.65 -7.85 -17.63
N LEU A 48 -6.68 -6.99 -18.66
CA LEU A 48 -7.46 -7.16 -19.88
C LEU A 48 -6.54 -7.07 -21.11
N TRP A 49 -6.68 -8.02 -22.02
CA TRP A 49 -5.99 -8.01 -23.31
C TRP A 49 -7.04 -7.91 -24.43
N PHE A 50 -6.92 -6.89 -25.27
CA PHE A 50 -7.83 -6.63 -26.36
C PHE A 50 -7.17 -6.90 -27.73
N ASP A 51 -7.99 -7.17 -28.74
CA ASP A 51 -7.55 -7.33 -30.13
C ASP A 51 -7.09 -6.02 -30.77
N ARG A 52 -7.45 -4.88 -30.17
CA ARG A 52 -7.12 -3.53 -30.64
C ARG A 52 -6.98 -2.56 -29.49
N GLU A 53 -6.38 -1.41 -29.76
CA GLU A 53 -6.19 -0.35 -28.78
C GLU A 53 -7.51 0.33 -28.43
N ILE A 54 -7.82 0.42 -27.15
CA ILE A 54 -9.02 1.07 -26.61
C ILE A 54 -8.78 2.52 -26.19
N THR A 55 -7.53 2.89 -25.89
CA THR A 55 -7.13 4.24 -25.49
C THR A 55 -5.66 4.50 -25.81
N GLU A 56 -5.35 5.75 -26.15
CA GLU A 56 -3.97 6.22 -26.35
C GLU A 56 -3.31 6.72 -25.06
N LEU A 57 -4.07 6.82 -23.95
CA LEU A 57 -3.54 7.23 -22.66
C LEU A 57 -2.62 6.14 -22.10
N GLU A 58 -1.51 6.54 -21.52
CA GLU A 58 -0.62 5.64 -20.80
C GLU A 58 -1.21 5.24 -19.45
N HIS A 59 -1.86 6.18 -18.77
CA HIS A 59 -2.57 5.96 -17.52
C HIS A 59 -3.71 6.97 -17.35
N ALA A 60 -4.68 6.62 -16.52
CA ALA A 60 -5.81 7.50 -16.17
C ALA A 60 -6.33 7.18 -14.77
N VAL A 61 -6.83 8.20 -14.08
CA VAL A 61 -7.68 8.05 -12.89
C VAL A 61 -9.13 8.13 -13.34
N LEU A 62 -9.94 7.14 -12.96
CA LEU A 62 -11.36 7.09 -13.27
C LEU A 62 -12.12 7.61 -12.04
N LEU A 63 -12.82 8.73 -12.22
CA LEU A 63 -13.54 9.38 -11.13
C LEU A 63 -14.95 8.81 -10.96
N ASP A 64 -15.41 8.74 -9.70
CA ASP A 64 -16.76 8.30 -9.33
C ASP A 64 -17.12 6.89 -9.81
N ARG A 65 -16.15 5.98 -9.82
CA ARG A 65 -16.31 4.56 -10.18
C ARG A 65 -15.55 3.68 -9.20
N GLU A 66 -15.85 2.37 -9.21
CA GLU A 66 -15.13 1.37 -8.41
C GLU A 66 -13.70 1.18 -8.93
N ILE A 67 -13.46 1.35 -10.22
CA ILE A 67 -12.14 1.28 -10.81
C ILE A 67 -11.46 2.64 -10.65
N HIS A 68 -10.39 2.66 -9.89
CA HIS A 68 -9.68 3.90 -9.58
C HIS A 68 -8.62 4.27 -10.63
N TRP A 69 -7.84 3.28 -11.10
CA TRP A 69 -6.72 3.50 -11.99
C TRP A 69 -6.78 2.60 -13.21
N LEU A 70 -6.38 3.18 -14.34
CA LEU A 70 -6.06 2.48 -15.57
C LEU A 70 -4.60 2.69 -15.92
N TYR A 71 -3.91 1.60 -16.26
CA TYR A 71 -2.55 1.59 -16.79
C TYR A 71 -2.54 0.86 -18.14
N ASN A 72 -2.12 1.54 -19.21
CA ASN A 72 -1.87 0.91 -20.50
C ASN A 72 -0.48 0.28 -20.48
N GLN A 73 -0.41 -0.94 -20.00
CA GLN A 73 0.85 -1.65 -19.78
C GLN A 73 1.64 -1.89 -21.07
N SER A 74 0.97 -2.06 -22.21
CA SER A 74 1.66 -2.19 -23.50
C SER A 74 2.39 -0.91 -23.87
N ARG A 75 1.79 0.26 -23.68
CA ARG A 75 2.43 1.56 -23.94
C ARG A 75 3.53 1.85 -22.92
N LEU A 76 3.26 1.69 -21.63
CA LEU A 76 4.23 1.94 -20.56
C LEU A 76 5.50 1.09 -20.69
N GLN A 77 5.36 -0.15 -21.19
CA GLN A 77 6.48 -1.05 -21.38
C GLN A 77 7.09 -1.00 -22.79
N GLY A 78 6.55 -0.18 -23.70
CA GLY A 78 6.99 -0.13 -25.09
C GLY A 78 6.82 -1.46 -25.83
N ARG A 79 5.80 -2.26 -25.46
CA ARG A 79 5.55 -3.59 -26.04
C ARG A 79 4.37 -3.56 -27.01
N ALA A 80 4.44 -4.41 -28.03
CA ALA A 80 3.30 -4.64 -28.90
C ALA A 80 2.14 -5.29 -28.13
N GLY A 81 0.90 -4.95 -28.52
CA GLY A 81 -0.33 -5.50 -27.95
C GLY A 81 -1.19 -4.43 -27.30
N ASN A 82 -2.30 -4.85 -26.71
CA ASN A 82 -3.31 -3.96 -26.12
C ASN A 82 -3.65 -4.48 -24.71
N TYR A 83 -2.65 -4.49 -23.83
CA TYR A 83 -2.79 -4.93 -22.45
C TYR A 83 -3.04 -3.73 -21.53
N ILE A 84 -4.18 -3.75 -20.89
CA ILE A 84 -4.64 -2.76 -19.92
C ILE A 84 -4.70 -3.43 -18.53
N GLU A 85 -4.15 -2.76 -17.54
CA GLU A 85 -4.29 -3.10 -16.14
C GLU A 85 -5.14 -2.06 -15.44
N LEU A 86 -6.08 -2.52 -14.62
CA LEU A 86 -6.96 -1.69 -13.83
C LEU A 86 -6.81 -2.03 -12.37
N VAL A 87 -6.74 -1.00 -11.52
CA VAL A 87 -6.54 -1.18 -10.08
C VAL A 87 -7.74 -0.63 -9.32
N VAL A 88 -8.24 -1.48 -8.43
CA VAL A 88 -9.34 -1.20 -7.49
C VAL A 88 -8.78 -1.31 -6.08
N SER A 89 -8.73 -0.20 -5.36
CA SER A 89 -8.13 -0.14 -4.02
C SER A 89 -9.19 0.01 -2.95
N ALA A 90 -8.96 -0.64 -1.79
CA ALA A 90 -9.71 -0.43 -0.56
C ALA A 90 -11.22 -0.75 -0.64
N THR A 91 -11.67 -1.56 -1.61
CA THR A 91 -13.09 -1.95 -1.71
C THR A 91 -13.29 -3.44 -1.47
N ARG A 92 -13.86 -3.77 -0.32
CA ARG A 92 -14.20 -5.13 0.05
C ARG A 92 -15.34 -5.68 -0.82
N ALA A 93 -16.24 -4.81 -1.27
CA ALA A 93 -17.34 -5.17 -2.15
C ALA A 93 -16.82 -5.72 -3.48
N PHE A 94 -15.89 -5.03 -4.14
CA PHE A 94 -15.28 -5.51 -5.37
C PHE A 94 -14.46 -6.79 -5.16
N ALA A 95 -13.71 -6.87 -4.05
CA ALA A 95 -12.94 -8.05 -3.70
C ALA A 95 -13.81 -9.30 -3.46
N ALA A 96 -15.08 -9.13 -3.06
CA ALA A 96 -16.04 -10.23 -2.85
C ALA A 96 -16.68 -10.77 -4.15
N LEU A 97 -16.63 -10.00 -5.26
CA LEU A 97 -17.20 -10.42 -6.53
C LEU A 97 -16.54 -11.70 -7.06
N SER A 98 -17.30 -12.52 -7.79
CA SER A 98 -16.70 -13.58 -8.60
C SER A 98 -15.80 -12.99 -9.70
N ARG A 99 -15.00 -13.82 -10.35
CA ARG A 99 -14.13 -13.38 -11.45
C ARG A 99 -14.98 -12.79 -12.61
N GLU A 100 -16.07 -13.45 -12.94
CA GLU A 100 -16.98 -13.07 -14.03
C GLU A 100 -17.67 -11.74 -13.72
N GLU A 101 -18.17 -11.55 -12.50
CA GLU A 101 -18.81 -10.31 -12.05
C GLU A 101 -17.83 -9.14 -12.07
N ALA A 102 -16.63 -9.33 -11.52
CA ALA A 102 -15.59 -8.30 -11.49
C ALA A 102 -15.17 -7.86 -12.91
N ILE A 103 -14.92 -8.81 -13.81
CA ILE A 103 -14.58 -8.50 -15.20
C ILE A 103 -15.76 -7.80 -15.89
N GLY A 104 -16.98 -8.29 -15.69
CA GLY A 104 -18.19 -7.70 -16.29
C GLY A 104 -18.43 -6.27 -15.80
N GLN A 105 -18.24 -5.98 -14.52
CA GLN A 105 -18.30 -4.63 -13.97
C GLN A 105 -17.21 -3.75 -14.57
N THR A 106 -15.98 -4.24 -14.60
CA THR A 106 -14.83 -3.53 -15.19
C THR A 106 -15.09 -3.13 -16.63
N MET A 107 -15.59 -4.05 -17.45
CA MET A 107 -15.91 -3.76 -18.87
C MET A 107 -16.99 -2.70 -19.02
N ARG A 108 -18.02 -2.71 -18.18
CA ARG A 108 -19.08 -1.68 -18.21
C ARG A 108 -18.53 -0.30 -17.85
N GLU A 109 -17.77 -0.20 -16.75
CA GLU A 109 -17.19 1.08 -16.32
C GLU A 109 -16.18 1.62 -17.34
N LEU A 110 -15.33 0.76 -17.92
CA LEU A 110 -14.42 1.16 -18.99
C LEU A 110 -15.14 1.71 -20.21
N ALA A 111 -16.25 1.10 -20.62
CA ALA A 111 -17.00 1.53 -21.80
C ALA A 111 -17.59 2.95 -21.66
N GLU A 112 -17.84 3.40 -20.43
CA GLU A 112 -18.32 4.76 -20.16
C GLU A 112 -17.25 5.82 -20.43
N PHE A 113 -15.97 5.51 -20.18
CA PHE A 113 -14.85 6.43 -20.40
C PHE A 113 -14.18 6.23 -21.77
N PHE A 114 -14.16 5.00 -22.25
CA PHE A 114 -13.47 4.59 -23.47
C PHE A 114 -14.42 3.84 -24.40
N PRO A 115 -15.23 4.53 -25.23
CA PRO A 115 -16.24 3.90 -26.10
C PRO A 115 -15.66 2.84 -27.04
N ARG A 116 -14.39 2.94 -27.44
CA ARG A 116 -13.69 1.92 -28.25
C ARG A 116 -13.70 0.52 -27.62
N VAL A 117 -13.91 0.40 -26.31
CA VAL A 117 -14.08 -0.88 -25.61
C VAL A 117 -15.24 -1.70 -26.20
N MET A 118 -16.30 -1.02 -26.63
CA MET A 118 -17.48 -1.69 -27.24
C MET A 118 -17.20 -2.30 -28.61
N GLU A 119 -16.16 -1.83 -29.30
CA GLU A 119 -15.75 -2.29 -30.63
C GLU A 119 -14.59 -3.30 -30.55
N ALA A 120 -13.95 -3.38 -29.39
CA ALA A 120 -12.80 -4.25 -29.18
C ALA A 120 -13.25 -5.63 -28.67
N LYS A 121 -12.56 -6.66 -29.14
CA LYS A 121 -12.74 -8.01 -28.63
C LYS A 121 -11.82 -8.23 -27.44
N LEU A 122 -12.38 -8.59 -26.29
CA LEU A 122 -11.62 -9.06 -25.15
C LEU A 122 -11.09 -10.48 -25.43
N GLU A 123 -9.78 -10.62 -25.59
CA GLU A 123 -9.13 -11.90 -25.89
C GLU A 123 -8.78 -12.70 -24.64
N LYS A 124 -8.38 -11.97 -23.59
CA LYS A 124 -7.97 -12.58 -22.33
C LYS A 124 -8.27 -11.64 -21.18
N ALA A 125 -8.65 -12.19 -20.03
CA ALA A 125 -8.79 -11.47 -18.79
C ALA A 125 -8.18 -12.27 -17.63
N ALA A 126 -7.65 -11.55 -16.64
CA ALA A 126 -7.25 -12.11 -15.35
C ALA A 126 -7.67 -11.17 -14.23
N LEU A 127 -7.94 -11.74 -13.06
CA LEU A 127 -8.25 -11.02 -11.83
C LEU A 127 -7.27 -11.48 -10.76
N VAL A 128 -6.57 -10.54 -10.16
CA VAL A 128 -5.73 -10.74 -8.98
C VAL A 128 -6.39 -10.03 -7.80
N LYS A 129 -6.56 -10.71 -6.71
CA LYS A 129 -7.12 -10.17 -5.46
C LYS A 129 -6.10 -10.33 -4.34
N GLU A 130 -5.50 -9.24 -3.92
CA GLU A 130 -4.68 -9.22 -2.71
C GLU A 130 -5.56 -8.70 -1.56
N VAL A 131 -6.09 -9.63 -0.76
CA VAL A 131 -7.04 -9.30 0.32
C VAL A 131 -6.35 -8.68 1.54
N ARG A 132 -5.03 -8.80 1.64
CA ARG A 132 -4.18 -8.22 2.67
C ARG A 132 -3.14 -7.29 2.09
N ALA A 133 -3.53 -6.45 1.14
CA ALA A 133 -2.61 -5.64 0.37
C ALA A 133 -1.95 -4.55 1.22
N THR A 134 -2.72 -3.92 2.08
CA THR A 134 -2.28 -2.79 2.89
C THR A 134 -3.10 -2.70 4.17
N PHE A 135 -2.68 -1.88 5.14
CA PHE A 135 -3.60 -1.52 6.21
C PHE A 135 -4.56 -0.43 5.75
N GLY A 136 -5.79 -0.47 6.29
CA GLY A 136 -6.80 0.54 6.05
C GLY A 136 -6.46 1.88 6.71
N VAL A 137 -6.91 2.97 6.10
CA VAL A 137 -6.67 4.34 6.57
C VAL A 137 -7.97 5.03 6.99
N PRO A 138 -8.75 4.48 7.96
CA PRO A 138 -9.90 5.17 8.48
C PRO A 138 -9.46 6.46 9.21
N PRO A 139 -10.38 7.43 9.38
CA PRO A 139 -10.08 8.65 10.13
C PRO A 139 -9.48 8.36 11.50
N GLY A 140 -8.36 9.01 11.83
CA GLY A 140 -7.66 8.87 13.10
C GLY A 140 -6.71 7.67 13.22
N ILE A 141 -6.47 6.90 12.15
CA ILE A 141 -5.53 5.76 12.18
C ILE A 141 -4.10 6.23 12.48
N ASP A 142 -3.69 7.42 12.04
CA ASP A 142 -2.34 7.93 12.29
C ASP A 142 -2.00 8.02 13.78
N ALA A 143 -2.98 8.29 14.65
CA ALA A 143 -2.80 8.28 16.09
C ALA A 143 -2.55 6.86 16.66
N ALA A 144 -2.88 5.81 15.91
CA ALA A 144 -2.63 4.42 16.28
C ALA A 144 -1.30 3.89 15.71
N ARG A 145 -0.64 4.62 14.83
CA ARG A 145 0.65 4.20 14.28
C ARG A 145 1.75 4.45 15.32
N PRO A 146 2.47 3.41 15.77
CA PRO A 146 3.57 3.58 16.73
C PRO A 146 4.77 4.22 16.04
N GLY A 147 5.65 4.87 16.80
CA GLY A 147 6.98 5.27 16.32
C GLY A 147 7.93 4.07 16.15
N ALA A 148 9.16 4.36 15.71
CA ALA A 148 10.19 3.33 15.54
C ALA A 148 10.69 2.76 16.89
N VAL A 149 10.55 3.48 17.98
CA VAL A 149 10.94 3.03 19.33
C VAL A 149 9.80 2.22 19.94
N SER A 150 10.11 1.05 20.47
CA SER A 150 9.15 0.18 21.15
C SER A 150 9.27 0.29 22.68
N PRO A 151 8.34 -0.33 23.44
CA PRO A 151 8.46 -0.44 24.89
C PRO A 151 9.71 -1.17 25.41
N TRP A 152 10.38 -1.94 24.57
CA TRP A 152 11.62 -2.64 24.92
C TRP A 152 12.83 -1.85 24.44
N PRO A 153 13.83 -1.58 25.33
CA PRO A 153 14.92 -0.65 25.02
C PRO A 153 15.86 -1.10 23.90
N ASN A 154 15.82 -2.37 23.55
CA ASN A 154 16.65 -2.97 22.50
C ASN A 154 15.85 -3.48 21.29
N LEU A 155 14.54 -3.20 21.21
CA LEU A 155 13.68 -3.62 20.11
C LEU A 155 13.06 -2.40 19.42
N PHE A 156 13.21 -2.33 18.11
CA PHE A 156 12.74 -1.23 17.26
C PHE A 156 11.78 -1.75 16.21
N LEU A 157 10.87 -0.88 15.77
CA LEU A 157 9.81 -1.22 14.82
C LEU A 157 10.10 -0.59 13.46
N ALA A 158 9.86 -1.36 12.41
CA ALA A 158 9.81 -0.88 11.03
C ALA A 158 8.63 -1.54 10.29
N GLY A 159 8.18 -0.91 9.24
CA GLY A 159 7.04 -1.33 8.43
C GLY A 159 6.21 -0.13 7.99
N ASP A 160 5.41 -0.29 6.98
CA ASP A 160 4.55 0.77 6.43
C ASP A 160 3.50 1.28 7.43
N TRP A 161 3.17 0.48 8.44
CA TRP A 161 2.23 0.77 9.53
C TRP A 161 2.84 1.60 10.67
N VAL A 162 4.18 1.75 10.71
CA VAL A 162 4.90 2.63 11.66
C VAL A 162 4.72 4.09 11.23
N GLN A 163 4.65 5.00 12.19
CA GLN A 163 4.49 6.45 11.94
C GLN A 163 5.71 7.02 11.23
N THR A 164 5.54 7.46 10.00
CA THR A 164 6.59 8.03 9.15
C THR A 164 6.21 9.38 8.56
N GLY A 165 4.98 9.85 8.81
CA GLY A 165 4.39 11.00 8.12
C GLY A 165 3.84 10.69 6.72
N TRP A 166 4.00 9.44 6.24
CA TRP A 166 3.55 8.98 4.93
C TRP A 166 2.44 7.93 5.06
N PRO A 167 1.51 7.86 4.09
CA PRO A 167 0.49 6.81 4.07
C PRO A 167 1.11 5.43 3.86
N SER A 168 0.30 4.36 3.95
CA SER A 168 0.72 2.98 3.72
C SER A 168 1.21 2.77 2.28
N THR A 169 2.51 2.88 2.09
CA THR A 169 3.21 2.82 0.79
C THR A 169 4.58 2.19 0.95
N MET A 170 5.21 1.81 -0.16
CA MET A 170 6.62 1.37 -0.18
C MET A 170 7.56 2.46 0.36
N GLU A 171 7.25 3.74 0.10
CA GLU A 171 7.99 4.87 0.66
C GLU A 171 7.92 4.88 2.18
N SER A 172 6.71 4.72 2.75
CA SER A 172 6.54 4.64 4.21
C SER A 172 7.34 3.46 4.80
N ALA A 173 7.33 2.31 4.16
CA ALA A 173 8.11 1.15 4.60
C ALA A 173 9.61 1.44 4.59
N ALA A 174 10.15 2.03 3.52
CA ALA A 174 11.57 2.40 3.43
C ALA A 174 11.96 3.44 4.50
N ARG A 175 11.16 4.50 4.66
CA ARG A 175 11.35 5.54 5.69
C ARG A 175 11.35 4.96 7.10
N SER A 176 10.45 4.02 7.38
CA SER A 176 10.40 3.36 8.69
C SER A 176 11.68 2.60 9.01
N GLY A 177 12.32 2.00 8.01
CA GLY A 177 13.63 1.34 8.14
C GLY A 177 14.73 2.33 8.49
N HIS A 178 14.76 3.52 7.85
CA HIS A 178 15.70 4.60 8.19
C HIS A 178 15.48 5.11 9.62
N LEU A 179 14.22 5.36 10.01
CA LEU A 179 13.87 5.79 11.37
C LEU A 179 14.25 4.75 12.42
N ALA A 180 14.07 3.46 12.13
CA ALA A 180 14.51 2.39 13.03
C ALA A 180 16.04 2.36 13.16
N ALA A 181 16.77 2.55 12.07
CA ALA A 181 18.24 2.63 12.09
C ALA A 181 18.74 3.84 12.89
N GLU A 182 18.08 5.00 12.74
CA GLU A 182 18.37 6.20 13.56
C GLU A 182 18.15 5.92 15.06
N ALA A 183 17.03 5.26 15.39
CA ALA A 183 16.70 4.90 16.77
C ALA A 183 17.72 3.91 17.37
N VAL A 184 18.18 2.92 16.61
CA VAL A 184 19.27 2.01 17.02
C VAL A 184 20.57 2.80 17.26
N CYS A 185 20.94 3.70 16.34
CA CYS A 185 22.13 4.53 16.50
C CYS A 185 22.05 5.42 17.74
N LEU A 186 20.89 6.01 18.01
CA LEU A 186 20.65 6.81 19.21
C LEU A 186 20.77 5.98 20.49
N ALA A 187 20.18 4.79 20.53
CA ALA A 187 20.27 3.85 21.65
C ALA A 187 21.71 3.39 21.92
N ASN A 188 22.54 3.35 20.89
CA ASN A 188 23.97 3.04 20.99
C ASN A 188 24.86 4.27 21.20
N TRP A 189 24.32 5.42 21.59
CA TRP A 189 25.06 6.68 21.86
C TRP A 189 25.85 7.23 20.65
N VAL A 190 25.49 6.85 19.42
CA VAL A 190 26.11 7.31 18.17
C VAL A 190 25.02 7.88 17.24
N PRO A 191 24.40 9.02 17.58
CA PRO A 191 23.28 9.54 16.81
C PRO A 191 23.67 9.78 15.34
N ARG A 192 22.82 9.32 14.44
CA ARG A 192 22.93 9.47 12.97
C ARG A 192 21.59 9.83 12.39
N THR A 193 21.58 10.49 11.26
CA THR A 193 20.38 10.76 10.46
C THR A 193 20.54 10.09 9.10
N PHE A 194 19.56 9.27 8.73
CA PHE A 194 19.52 8.54 7.46
C PHE A 194 18.33 8.94 6.61
N LEU A 195 17.28 9.49 7.24
CA LEU A 195 16.08 9.90 6.54
C LEU A 195 16.31 11.25 5.88
N ASP A 196 16.23 11.28 4.56
CA ASP A 196 16.26 12.53 3.79
C ASP A 196 15.00 13.35 4.01
N ALA A 197 15.12 14.65 3.90
CA ALA A 197 13.99 15.57 3.96
C ALA A 197 13.01 15.32 2.80
N ASP A 198 11.73 15.53 3.06
CA ASP A 198 10.71 15.44 2.04
C ASP A 198 10.96 16.43 0.89
N LEU A 199 10.56 16.01 -0.31
CA LEU A 199 10.59 16.90 -1.47
C LEU A 199 9.74 18.13 -1.20
N LYS A 200 10.29 19.30 -1.52
CA LYS A 200 9.55 20.55 -1.38
C LYS A 200 8.36 20.56 -2.33
N PRO A 201 7.19 21.04 -1.90
CA PRO A 201 6.05 21.22 -2.78
C PRO A 201 6.42 22.08 -4.00
N THR A 202 5.93 21.68 -5.19
CA THR A 202 6.16 22.40 -6.46
C THR A 202 4.83 22.78 -7.10
N GLY A 203 4.85 23.73 -8.03
CA GLY A 203 3.63 24.19 -8.70
C GLY A 203 2.58 24.73 -7.73
N LEU A 204 1.32 24.38 -7.94
CA LEU A 204 0.19 24.78 -7.10
C LEU A 204 0.26 24.24 -5.67
N MET A 205 0.93 23.10 -5.46
CA MET A 205 1.11 22.50 -4.13
C MET A 205 1.93 23.38 -3.17
N ARG A 206 2.56 24.45 -3.63
CA ARG A 206 3.24 25.43 -2.76
C ARG A 206 2.29 26.30 -1.94
N PHE A 207 1.00 26.29 -2.28
CA PHE A 207 -0.02 27.12 -1.66
C PHE A 207 -0.96 26.33 -0.73
N LEU A 208 -0.72 25.03 -0.59
CA LEU A 208 -1.37 24.13 0.38
C LEU A 208 -0.45 23.87 1.57
#